data_81f1df62e59132a14548fd9111b95883
#
_entry.id   81f1df62e59132a14548fd9111b95883
#
_cell.length_a   1.000
_cell.length_b   1.000
_cell.length_c   1.000
_cell.angle_alpha   90.00
_cell.angle_beta   90.00
_cell.angle_gamma   90.00
#
_symmetry.space_group_name_H-M   'P 1'
#
loop_
_entity.id
_entity.type
_entity.pdbx_description
1 polymer ?
#
loop_
_entity_poly.entity_id
_entity_poly.type
_entity_poly.pdbx_seq_one_letter_code
_entity_poly.pdbx_strand_id
1 'polypeptide(L)'
;VDFIDKETATENHMEYLGEDFVMTLGYSPLLNSIDTKVKAEFVDSLGLIKIKNYINQYKGGNFVHEMTYGNMQGKIKQLNTNIKKISMFLLSFCLIFILISFTLINNTIRLEVYSKRLLIRTMRLVGATNIFIQKPYLLRSFYQGFYSSIVAIFMIIGSLELLKNQIPDFINTNDYQQIGIIFILILIFGIFISWVSTFFAVRRYLNLNENELYN
;
A
#
# COMPACT_ATOMS: atom_id res chain seq x y z
N VAL A 1 23.86 15.41 6.33
CA VAL A 1 24.96 15.11 7.28
C VAL A 1 25.25 16.42 8.00
N ASP A 2 24.93 16.49 9.27
CA ASP A 2 25.08 17.68 10.08
C ASP A 2 26.15 17.40 11.15
N PHE A 3 27.14 18.29 11.20
CA PHE A 3 28.15 18.22 12.25
C PHE A 3 27.66 19.02 13.45
N ILE A 4 27.62 18.37 14.61
CA ILE A 4 27.22 18.98 15.89
C ILE A 4 28.46 19.05 16.77
N ASP A 5 28.93 20.28 17.01
CA ASP A 5 30.03 20.52 17.93
C ASP A 5 29.62 20.26 19.38
N LYS A 6 30.59 19.95 20.21
CA LYS A 6 30.43 19.66 21.65
C LYS A 6 29.66 20.78 22.37
N GLU A 7 29.90 22.04 22.02
CA GLU A 7 29.26 23.19 22.67
C GLU A 7 27.76 23.24 22.30
N THR A 8 27.45 23.11 21.02
CA THR A 8 26.07 23.06 20.51
C THR A 8 25.32 21.84 21.04
N ALA A 9 25.99 20.67 21.14
CA ALA A 9 25.40 19.47 21.72
C ALA A 9 25.06 19.68 23.22
N THR A 10 25.89 20.41 23.92
CA THR A 10 25.69 20.72 25.35
C THR A 10 24.50 21.65 25.55
N GLU A 11 24.42 22.73 24.77
CA GLU A 11 23.29 23.67 24.80
C GLU A 11 21.96 22.99 24.50
N ASN A 12 21.90 22.21 23.44
CA ASN A 12 20.70 21.47 23.06
C ASN A 12 20.25 20.47 24.15
N HIS A 13 21.22 19.85 24.84
CA HIS A 13 20.92 18.88 25.90
C HIS A 13 20.42 19.56 27.17
N MET A 14 20.97 20.73 27.48
CA MET A 14 20.49 21.56 28.60
C MET A 14 19.08 22.09 28.35
N GLU A 15 18.78 22.52 27.14
CA GLU A 15 17.44 22.97 26.75
C GLU A 15 16.39 21.84 26.83
N TYR A 16 16.79 20.62 26.46
CA TYR A 16 15.89 19.46 26.46
C TYR A 16 15.66 18.87 27.85
N LEU A 17 16.66 18.81 28.70
CA LEU A 17 16.60 18.24 30.07
C LEU A 17 16.21 19.24 31.16
N GLY A 18 16.36 20.55 30.88
CA GLY A 18 16.07 21.61 31.83
C GLY A 18 17.03 21.65 33.02
N GLU A 19 18.13 20.89 33.01
CA GLU A 19 19.12 20.79 34.06
C GLU A 19 20.52 21.11 33.55
N ASP A 20 21.26 21.93 34.29
CA ASP A 20 22.65 22.24 34.00
C ASP A 20 23.56 21.15 34.57
N PHE A 21 23.72 20.05 33.79
CA PHE A 21 24.61 18.95 34.18
C PHE A 21 26.10 19.33 34.13
N VAL A 22 26.45 20.37 33.39
CA VAL A 22 27.82 20.90 33.32
C VAL A 22 28.19 21.54 34.66
N MET A 23 27.27 22.24 35.31
CA MET A 23 27.48 22.81 36.65
C MET A 23 27.70 21.72 37.71
N THR A 24 27.01 20.58 37.53
CA THR A 24 27.10 19.45 38.49
C THR A 24 28.40 18.62 38.30
N LEU A 25 28.81 18.40 37.04
CA LEU A 25 29.97 17.54 36.70
C LEU A 25 31.28 18.33 36.55
N GLY A 26 31.23 19.66 36.40
CA GLY A 26 32.40 20.50 36.18
C GLY A 26 32.93 20.46 34.72
N TYR A 27 32.44 19.58 33.89
CA TYR A 27 32.81 19.47 32.47
C TYR A 27 31.66 18.87 31.65
N SER A 28 31.65 19.15 30.37
CA SER A 28 30.68 18.50 29.44
C SER A 28 31.20 17.11 29.05
N PRO A 29 30.48 16.02 29.33
CA PRO A 29 30.84 14.66 28.90
C PRO A 29 30.54 14.39 27.45
N LEU A 30 29.87 15.33 26.74
CA LEU A 30 29.47 15.15 25.36
C LEU A 30 30.66 15.30 24.40
N LEU A 31 30.67 14.49 23.36
CA LEU A 31 31.67 14.47 22.30
C LEU A 31 31.07 15.15 21.03
N ASN A 32 31.96 15.61 20.16
CA ASN A 32 31.55 16.02 18.84
C ASN A 32 30.81 14.88 18.13
N SER A 33 29.69 15.16 17.54
CA SER A 33 28.87 14.15 16.89
C SER A 33 28.53 14.55 15.44
N ILE A 34 28.37 13.51 14.63
CA ILE A 34 27.91 13.66 13.25
C ILE A 34 26.54 13.02 13.14
N ASP A 35 25.53 13.85 12.90
CA ASP A 35 24.18 13.35 12.65
C ASP A 35 24.00 13.06 11.16
N THR A 36 23.65 11.82 10.85
CA THR A 36 23.50 11.35 9.49
C THR A 36 22.10 10.82 9.24
N LYS A 37 21.39 11.39 8.27
CA LYS A 37 20.09 10.88 7.80
C LYS A 37 20.33 9.72 6.83
N VAL A 38 19.89 8.55 7.20
CA VAL A 38 19.98 7.33 6.39
C VAL A 38 18.71 7.15 5.58
N LYS A 39 18.83 6.77 4.30
CA LYS A 39 17.66 6.46 3.46
C LYS A 39 16.87 5.29 4.03
N ALA A 40 15.56 5.32 3.88
CA ALA A 40 14.64 4.30 4.41
C ALA A 40 15.00 2.86 4.02
N GLU A 41 15.61 2.67 2.86
CA GLU A 41 16.08 1.36 2.36
C GLU A 41 17.16 0.70 3.25
N PHE A 42 17.94 1.51 3.99
CA PHE A 42 19.03 1.05 4.87
C PHE A 42 18.66 1.07 6.36
N VAL A 43 17.43 1.46 6.68
CA VAL A 43 16.94 1.54 8.07
C VAL A 43 16.59 0.16 8.65
N ASP A 44 16.67 -0.91 7.84
CA ASP A 44 16.51 -2.28 8.31
C ASP A 44 17.72 -2.76 9.13
N SER A 45 17.51 -3.73 10.02
CA SER A 45 18.56 -4.27 10.92
C SER A 45 19.81 -4.75 10.15
N LEU A 46 19.61 -5.30 8.96
CA LEU A 46 20.70 -5.74 8.06
C LEU A 46 21.44 -4.55 7.42
N GLY A 47 20.74 -3.50 7.08
CA GLY A 47 21.29 -2.28 6.51
C GLY A 47 22.18 -1.55 7.53
N LEU A 48 21.73 -1.41 8.78
CA LEU A 48 22.50 -0.80 9.86
C LEU A 48 23.78 -1.58 10.18
N ILE A 49 23.73 -2.92 10.16
CA ILE A 49 24.92 -3.77 10.33
C ILE A 49 25.91 -3.56 9.19
N LYS A 50 25.42 -3.43 7.95
CA LYS A 50 26.30 -3.16 6.78
C LYS A 50 26.98 -1.80 6.90
N ILE A 51 26.23 -0.76 7.31
CA ILE A 51 26.79 0.58 7.52
C ILE A 51 27.84 0.55 8.61
N LYS A 52 27.57 -0.11 9.76
CA LYS A 52 28.53 -0.28 10.85
C LYS A 52 29.81 -0.97 10.39
N ASN A 53 29.69 -2.07 9.66
CA ASN A 53 30.83 -2.82 9.13
C ASN A 53 31.62 -1.98 8.13
N TYR A 54 30.94 -1.21 7.27
CA TYR A 54 31.58 -0.35 6.29
C TYR A 54 32.40 0.77 6.97
N ILE A 55 31.85 1.42 8.00
CA ILE A 55 32.54 2.48 8.75
C ILE A 55 33.72 1.91 9.53
N ASN A 56 33.57 0.74 10.17
CA ASN A 56 34.66 0.08 10.90
C ASN A 56 35.79 -0.40 9.97
N GLN A 57 35.48 -0.69 8.72
CA GLN A 57 36.48 -1.13 7.71
C GLN A 57 37.26 0.05 7.12
N TYR A 58 36.75 1.27 7.23
CA TYR A 58 37.44 2.46 6.74
C TYR A 58 38.60 2.81 7.70
N LYS A 59 39.75 3.21 7.13
CA LYS A 59 40.98 3.56 7.91
C LYS A 59 40.78 4.63 8.98
N GLY A 60 39.66 5.34 8.98
CA GLY A 60 39.23 6.30 9.99
C GLY A 60 38.42 5.73 11.15
N GLY A 61 38.18 4.42 11.21
CA GLY A 61 37.35 3.79 12.23
C GLY A 61 37.84 3.99 13.68
N ASN A 62 39.13 4.31 13.88
CA ASN A 62 39.67 4.63 15.21
C ASN A 62 39.22 6.02 15.73
N PHE A 63 38.64 6.87 14.92
CA PHE A 63 38.10 8.19 15.33
C PHE A 63 36.66 8.14 15.74
N VAL A 64 35.92 7.05 15.40
CA VAL A 64 34.53 6.85 15.82
C VAL A 64 34.52 6.12 17.14
N HIS A 65 34.29 6.86 18.22
CA HIS A 65 34.32 6.32 19.59
C HIS A 65 33.11 5.42 19.84
N GLU A 66 31.93 5.87 19.43
CA GLU A 66 30.69 5.13 19.55
C GLU A 66 29.71 5.50 18.43
N MET A 67 29.04 4.50 17.87
CA MET A 67 27.91 4.72 16.98
C MET A 67 26.63 4.47 17.75
N THR A 68 25.98 5.56 18.11
CA THR A 68 24.69 5.48 18.80
C THR A 68 23.60 5.52 17.76
N TYR A 69 22.98 4.38 17.53
CA TYR A 69 21.72 4.35 16.73
C TYR A 69 20.52 4.81 17.57
N GLY A 70 20.78 5.40 18.76
CA GLY A 70 19.77 5.66 19.78
C GLY A 70 19.01 4.38 20.15
N ASN A 71 17.88 4.48 20.77
CA ASN A 71 16.93 3.36 20.93
C ASN A 71 16.25 2.98 19.60
N MET A 72 16.89 3.28 18.46
CA MET A 72 16.33 3.16 17.13
C MET A 72 16.10 1.70 16.73
N GLN A 73 16.98 0.77 17.12
CA GLN A 73 16.78 -0.66 16.79
C GLN A 73 15.51 -1.21 17.43
N GLY A 74 15.22 -0.88 18.67
CA GLY A 74 13.97 -1.25 19.33
C GLY A 74 12.76 -0.57 18.70
N LYS A 75 12.86 0.72 18.42
CA LYS A 75 11.80 1.51 17.77
C LYS A 75 11.54 1.06 16.34
N ILE A 76 12.58 0.79 15.54
CA ILE A 76 12.46 0.28 14.17
C ILE A 76 11.80 -1.10 14.17
N LYS A 77 12.19 -2.00 15.07
CA LYS A 77 11.55 -3.31 15.20
C LYS A 77 10.08 -3.19 15.60
N GLN A 78 9.76 -2.28 16.52
CA GLN A 78 8.37 -1.98 16.88
C GLN A 78 7.59 -1.36 15.70
N LEU A 79 8.17 -0.40 14.99
CA LEU A 79 7.57 0.21 13.81
C LEU A 79 7.29 -0.85 12.73
N ASN A 80 8.26 -1.69 12.39
CA ASN A 80 8.07 -2.76 11.42
C ASN A 80 6.98 -3.76 11.85
N THR A 81 6.93 -4.10 13.14
CA THR A 81 5.90 -4.98 13.67
C THR A 81 4.52 -4.33 13.61
N ASN A 82 4.42 -3.04 13.93
CA ASN A 82 3.16 -2.30 13.87
C ASN A 82 2.69 -2.10 12.42
N ILE A 83 3.61 -1.76 11.51
CA ILE A 83 3.31 -1.67 10.06
C ILE A 83 2.79 -3.02 9.54
N LYS A 84 3.41 -4.13 9.92
CA LYS A 84 2.96 -5.47 9.52
C LYS A 84 1.57 -5.79 10.06
N LYS A 85 1.26 -5.44 11.30
CA LYS A 85 -0.08 -5.61 11.89
C LYS A 85 -1.12 -4.76 11.17
N ILE A 86 -0.81 -3.49 10.91
CA ILE A 86 -1.69 -2.57 10.18
C ILE A 86 -1.93 -3.07 8.75
N SER A 87 -0.87 -3.50 8.06
CA SER A 87 -0.97 -4.05 6.71
C SER A 87 -1.84 -5.30 6.67
N MET A 88 -1.71 -6.20 7.65
CA MET A 88 -2.54 -7.40 7.75
C MET A 88 -4.01 -7.07 8.01
N PHE A 89 -4.27 -6.07 8.85
CA PHE A 89 -5.62 -5.58 9.12
C PHE A 89 -6.25 -4.96 7.85
N LEU A 90 -5.52 -4.09 7.14
CA LEU A 90 -5.96 -3.50 5.88
C LEU A 90 -6.22 -4.57 4.81
N LEU A 91 -5.34 -5.56 4.71
CA LEU A 91 -5.51 -6.67 3.76
C LEU A 91 -6.77 -7.49 4.06
N SER A 92 -7.09 -7.73 5.34
CA SER A 92 -8.34 -8.37 5.76
C SER A 92 -9.57 -7.55 5.34
N PHE A 93 -9.52 -6.23 5.53
CA PHE A 93 -10.58 -5.32 5.08
C PHE A 93 -10.77 -5.36 3.56
N CYS A 94 -9.67 -5.31 2.79
CA CYS A 94 -9.73 -5.45 1.34
C CYS A 94 -10.40 -6.75 0.90
N LEU A 95 -10.10 -7.86 1.58
CA LEU A 95 -10.69 -9.17 1.27
C LEU A 95 -12.20 -9.17 1.51
N ILE A 96 -12.67 -8.56 2.62
CA ILE A 96 -14.09 -8.40 2.91
C ILE A 96 -14.78 -7.57 1.82
N PHE A 97 -14.19 -6.46 1.39
CA PHE A 97 -14.76 -5.63 0.32
C PHE A 97 -14.82 -6.37 -1.02
N ILE A 98 -13.82 -7.21 -1.33
CA ILE A 98 -13.84 -8.06 -2.53
C ILE A 98 -15.02 -9.05 -2.47
N LEU A 99 -15.27 -9.69 -1.33
CA LEU A 99 -16.39 -10.61 -1.13
C LEU A 99 -17.75 -9.90 -1.28
N ILE A 100 -17.89 -8.72 -0.68
CA ILE A 100 -19.09 -7.91 -0.82
C ILE A 100 -19.32 -7.53 -2.29
N SER A 101 -18.29 -7.05 -2.97
CA SER A 101 -18.35 -6.67 -4.39
C SER A 101 -18.74 -7.86 -5.27
N PHE A 102 -18.15 -9.03 -5.02
CA PHE A 102 -18.49 -10.26 -5.73
C PHE A 102 -19.97 -10.63 -5.53
N THR A 103 -20.48 -10.52 -4.31
CA THR A 103 -21.87 -10.82 -3.99
C THR A 103 -22.84 -9.83 -4.67
N LEU A 104 -22.51 -8.53 -4.67
CA LEU A 104 -23.31 -7.50 -5.33
C LEU A 104 -23.35 -7.71 -6.84
N ILE A 105 -22.21 -7.97 -7.47
CA ILE A 105 -22.14 -8.26 -8.91
C ILE A 105 -22.98 -9.49 -9.23
N ASN A 106 -22.85 -10.56 -8.45
CA ASN A 106 -23.60 -11.79 -8.65
C ASN A 106 -25.11 -11.56 -8.56
N ASN A 107 -25.59 -10.79 -7.58
CA ASN A 107 -26.99 -10.45 -7.44
C ASN A 107 -27.50 -9.57 -8.60
N THR A 108 -26.71 -8.59 -9.03
CA THR A 108 -27.05 -7.72 -10.17
C THR A 108 -27.16 -8.52 -11.46
N ILE A 109 -26.20 -9.39 -11.75
CA ILE A 109 -26.22 -10.26 -12.93
C ILE A 109 -27.39 -11.21 -12.89
N ARG A 110 -27.71 -11.79 -11.73
CA ARG A 110 -28.91 -12.63 -11.56
C ARG A 110 -30.17 -11.91 -11.99
N LEU A 111 -30.39 -10.69 -11.49
CA LEU A 111 -31.55 -9.88 -11.83
C LEU A 111 -31.60 -9.53 -13.33
N GLU A 112 -30.43 -9.17 -13.91
CA GLU A 112 -30.33 -8.82 -15.33
C GLU A 112 -30.62 -10.02 -16.23
N VAL A 113 -30.06 -11.19 -15.93
CA VAL A 113 -30.32 -12.44 -16.66
C VAL A 113 -31.80 -12.84 -16.55
N TYR A 114 -32.37 -12.73 -15.35
CA TYR A 114 -33.78 -13.02 -15.13
C TYR A 114 -34.71 -12.07 -15.92
N SER A 115 -34.39 -10.78 -15.90
CA SER A 115 -35.16 -9.79 -16.68
C SER A 115 -35.12 -10.07 -18.19
N LYS A 116 -34.01 -10.59 -18.69
CA LYS A 116 -33.81 -10.89 -20.15
C LYS A 116 -34.06 -12.36 -20.51
N ARG A 117 -34.68 -13.13 -19.63
CA ARG A 117 -34.84 -14.59 -19.78
C ARG A 117 -35.52 -14.99 -21.12
N LEU A 118 -36.54 -14.25 -21.55
CA LEU A 118 -37.23 -14.53 -22.84
C LEU A 118 -36.27 -14.31 -24.01
N LEU A 119 -35.53 -13.22 -24.03
CA LEU A 119 -34.54 -12.93 -25.07
C LEU A 119 -33.45 -14.01 -25.12
N ILE A 120 -32.95 -14.44 -23.96
CA ILE A 120 -31.95 -15.51 -23.88
C ILE A 120 -32.52 -16.82 -24.41
N ARG A 121 -33.79 -17.13 -24.09
CA ARG A 121 -34.46 -18.33 -24.59
C ARG A 121 -34.62 -18.30 -26.10
N THR A 122 -35.06 -17.18 -26.69
CA THR A 122 -35.16 -17.05 -28.15
C THR A 122 -33.81 -17.16 -28.85
N MET A 123 -32.74 -16.56 -28.28
CA MET A 123 -31.40 -16.71 -28.82
C MET A 123 -30.93 -18.18 -28.83
N ARG A 124 -31.22 -18.94 -27.77
CA ARG A 124 -30.92 -20.38 -27.71
C ARG A 124 -31.67 -21.20 -28.71
N LEU A 125 -32.95 -20.90 -28.94
CA LEU A 125 -33.75 -21.59 -29.94
C LEU A 125 -33.23 -21.39 -31.37
N VAL A 126 -32.60 -20.26 -31.65
CA VAL A 126 -31.90 -19.98 -32.91
C VAL A 126 -30.47 -20.54 -32.95
N GLY A 127 -30.02 -21.21 -31.88
CA GLY A 127 -28.74 -21.89 -31.83
C GLY A 127 -27.58 -21.04 -31.27
N ALA A 128 -27.87 -19.96 -30.56
CA ALA A 128 -26.81 -19.15 -29.93
C ALA A 128 -26.08 -19.95 -28.84
N THR A 129 -24.74 -19.91 -28.86
CA THR A 129 -23.89 -20.54 -27.85
C THR A 129 -23.89 -19.75 -26.55
N ASN A 130 -23.60 -20.40 -25.45
CA ASN A 130 -23.47 -19.76 -24.12
C ASN A 130 -22.43 -18.62 -24.12
N ILE A 131 -21.34 -18.77 -24.87
CA ILE A 131 -20.29 -17.74 -25.01
C ILE A 131 -20.85 -16.48 -25.70
N PHE A 132 -21.66 -16.68 -26.74
CA PHE A 132 -22.31 -15.56 -27.46
C PHE A 132 -23.23 -14.77 -26.53
N ILE A 133 -24.03 -15.46 -25.72
CA ILE A 133 -24.91 -14.84 -24.72
C ILE A 133 -24.15 -14.12 -23.62
N GLN A 134 -22.98 -14.65 -23.21
CA GLN A 134 -22.14 -14.04 -22.15
C GLN A 134 -21.40 -12.79 -22.59
N LYS A 135 -21.05 -12.69 -23.89
CA LYS A 135 -20.20 -11.62 -24.42
C LYS A 135 -20.66 -10.19 -24.06
N PRO A 136 -21.95 -9.81 -24.22
CA PRO A 136 -22.41 -8.46 -23.87
C PRO A 136 -22.28 -8.15 -22.38
N TYR A 137 -22.46 -9.12 -21.49
CA TYR A 137 -22.29 -8.95 -20.05
C TYR A 137 -20.83 -8.73 -19.68
N LEU A 138 -19.91 -9.50 -20.29
CA LEU A 138 -18.47 -9.36 -20.06
C LEU A 138 -17.92 -8.02 -20.56
N LEU A 139 -18.39 -7.56 -21.73
CA LEU A 139 -18.02 -6.25 -22.26
C LEU A 139 -18.49 -5.13 -21.32
N ARG A 140 -19.72 -5.20 -20.86
CA ARG A 140 -20.25 -4.22 -19.91
C ARG A 140 -19.46 -4.19 -18.61
N SER A 141 -19.11 -5.36 -18.09
CA SER A 141 -18.30 -5.51 -16.89
C SER A 141 -16.89 -4.94 -17.06
N PHE A 142 -16.29 -5.12 -18.24
CA PHE A 142 -15.01 -4.51 -18.58
C PHE A 142 -15.07 -2.98 -18.46
N TYR A 143 -16.04 -2.35 -19.08
CA TYR A 143 -16.23 -0.89 -18.99
C TYR A 143 -16.51 -0.45 -17.55
N GLN A 144 -17.32 -1.19 -16.82
CA GLN A 144 -17.61 -0.89 -15.42
C GLN A 144 -16.34 -0.96 -14.54
N GLY A 145 -15.50 -1.98 -14.73
CA GLY A 145 -14.21 -2.11 -14.04
C GLY A 145 -13.26 -0.97 -14.41
N PHE A 146 -13.23 -0.57 -15.67
CA PHE A 146 -12.42 0.55 -16.14
C PHE A 146 -12.84 1.88 -15.49
N TYR A 147 -14.13 2.23 -15.53
CA TYR A 147 -14.62 3.46 -14.93
C TYR A 147 -14.43 3.50 -13.41
N SER A 148 -14.68 2.39 -12.71
CA SER A 148 -14.46 2.31 -11.26
C SER A 148 -12.98 2.47 -10.89
N SER A 149 -12.08 1.95 -11.69
CA SER A 149 -10.63 2.13 -11.46
C SER A 149 -10.21 3.58 -11.64
N ILE A 150 -10.75 4.29 -12.62
CA ILE A 150 -10.49 5.72 -12.81
C ILE A 150 -10.96 6.52 -11.58
N VAL A 151 -12.18 6.26 -11.11
CA VAL A 151 -12.72 6.91 -9.91
C VAL A 151 -11.84 6.62 -8.69
N ALA A 152 -11.39 5.37 -8.51
CA ALA A 152 -10.49 4.99 -7.43
C ALA A 152 -9.14 5.75 -7.50
N ILE A 153 -8.55 5.89 -8.69
CA ILE A 153 -7.32 6.66 -8.90
C ILE A 153 -7.53 8.14 -8.51
N PHE A 154 -8.63 8.76 -8.93
CA PHE A 154 -8.93 10.14 -8.53
C PHE A 154 -9.09 10.29 -7.02
N MET A 155 -9.74 9.34 -6.35
CA MET A 155 -9.87 9.34 -4.90
C MET A 155 -8.52 9.20 -4.20
N ILE A 156 -7.61 8.37 -4.71
CA ILE A 156 -6.26 8.22 -4.17
C ILE A 156 -5.46 9.51 -4.36
N ILE A 157 -5.50 10.12 -5.55
CA ILE A 157 -4.80 11.39 -5.80
C ILE A 157 -5.33 12.47 -4.84
N GLY A 158 -6.64 12.59 -4.69
CA GLY A 158 -7.24 13.55 -3.76
C GLY A 158 -6.83 13.31 -2.31
N SER A 159 -6.79 12.05 -1.86
CA SER A 159 -6.34 11.72 -0.50
C SER A 159 -4.85 11.99 -0.28
N LEU A 160 -4.01 11.75 -1.28
CA LEU A 160 -2.58 12.06 -1.23
C LEU A 160 -2.33 13.58 -1.14
N GLU A 161 -3.09 14.38 -1.87
CA GLU A 161 -2.97 15.84 -1.83
C GLU A 161 -3.38 16.40 -0.45
N LEU A 162 -4.44 15.86 0.14
CA LEU A 162 -4.84 16.23 1.51
C LEU A 162 -3.78 15.86 2.55
N LEU A 163 -3.15 14.70 2.42
CA LEU A 163 -2.08 14.24 3.31
C LEU A 163 -0.82 15.09 3.17
N LYS A 164 -0.45 15.45 1.95
CA LYS A 164 0.72 16.30 1.66
C LYS A 164 0.60 17.66 2.32
N ASN A 165 -0.60 18.24 2.35
CA ASN A 165 -0.84 19.52 3.00
C ASN A 165 -0.69 19.46 4.53
N GLN A 166 -0.89 18.30 5.15
CA GLN A 166 -0.78 18.13 6.60
C GLN A 166 0.61 17.64 7.05
N ILE A 167 1.29 16.85 6.22
CA ILE A 167 2.60 16.27 6.54
C ILE A 167 3.51 16.39 5.31
N PRO A 168 4.19 17.54 5.12
CA PRO A 168 4.99 17.81 3.91
C PRO A 168 6.13 16.80 3.67
N ASP A 169 6.71 16.24 4.74
CA ASP A 169 7.85 15.33 4.67
C ASP A 169 7.48 13.87 4.39
N PHE A 170 6.17 13.54 4.35
CA PHE A 170 5.73 12.14 4.26
C PHE A 170 5.75 11.58 2.83
N ILE A 171 5.70 12.44 1.81
CA ILE A 171 5.60 12.02 0.41
C ILE A 171 6.75 12.62 -0.38
N ASN A 172 7.77 11.82 -0.63
CA ASN A 172 8.79 12.14 -1.62
C ASN A 172 8.18 11.99 -3.01
N THR A 173 7.65 13.07 -3.57
CA THR A 173 6.99 13.11 -4.88
C THR A 173 7.96 12.94 -6.06
N ASN A 174 9.24 12.66 -5.82
CA ASN A 174 10.23 12.48 -6.88
C ASN A 174 10.13 11.14 -7.63
N ASP A 175 9.36 10.19 -7.12
CA ASP A 175 9.21 8.86 -7.72
C ASP A 175 7.92 8.73 -8.57
N TYR A 176 7.73 9.63 -9.54
CA TYR A 176 6.60 9.58 -10.50
C TYR A 176 6.46 8.21 -11.18
N GLN A 177 7.57 7.51 -11.37
CA GLN A 177 7.57 6.18 -11.98
C GLN A 177 6.87 5.14 -11.09
N GLN A 178 7.11 5.16 -9.78
CA GLN A 178 6.46 4.23 -8.84
C GLN A 178 4.95 4.51 -8.74
N ILE A 179 4.57 5.78 -8.70
CA ILE A 179 3.15 6.19 -8.68
C ILE A 179 2.44 5.73 -9.95
N GLY A 180 3.07 5.87 -11.12
CA GLY A 180 2.53 5.41 -12.39
C GLY A 180 2.29 3.90 -12.42
N ILE A 181 3.23 3.10 -11.90
CA ILE A 181 3.07 1.64 -11.79
C ILE A 181 1.87 1.27 -10.90
N ILE A 182 1.70 1.96 -9.78
CA ILE A 182 0.56 1.71 -8.87
C ILE A 182 -0.76 1.99 -9.57
N PHE A 183 -0.87 3.08 -10.34
CA PHE A 183 -2.10 3.41 -11.08
C PHE A 183 -2.43 2.38 -12.14
N ILE A 184 -1.43 1.89 -12.88
CA ILE A 184 -1.61 0.81 -13.85
C ILE A 184 -2.08 -0.48 -13.15
N LEU A 185 -1.50 -0.82 -12.00
CA LEU A 185 -1.93 -1.98 -11.21
C LEU A 185 -3.38 -1.85 -10.76
N ILE A 186 -3.80 -0.69 -10.25
CA ILE A 186 -5.19 -0.44 -9.83
C ILE A 186 -6.15 -0.65 -11.01
N LEU A 187 -5.80 -0.15 -12.18
CA LEU A 187 -6.61 -0.28 -13.39
C LEU A 187 -6.75 -1.74 -13.81
N ILE A 188 -5.64 -2.48 -13.85
CA ILE A 188 -5.63 -3.91 -14.20
C ILE A 188 -6.46 -4.72 -13.18
N PHE A 189 -6.24 -4.50 -11.88
CA PHE A 189 -6.98 -5.21 -10.83
C PHE A 189 -8.47 -4.90 -10.84
N GLY A 190 -8.88 -3.66 -11.05
CA GLY A 190 -10.29 -3.30 -11.09
C GLY A 190 -11.02 -3.94 -12.26
N ILE A 191 -10.42 -3.92 -13.47
CA ILE A 191 -10.94 -4.63 -14.63
C ILE A 191 -11.01 -6.13 -14.39
N PHE A 192 -9.92 -6.71 -13.84
CA PHE A 192 -9.81 -8.15 -13.61
C PHE A 192 -10.89 -8.65 -12.63
N ILE A 193 -11.05 -7.99 -11.47
CA ILE A 193 -12.05 -8.38 -10.47
C ILE A 193 -13.46 -8.29 -11.07
N SER A 194 -13.79 -7.21 -11.76
CA SER A 194 -15.11 -7.03 -12.37
C SER A 194 -15.39 -8.09 -13.43
N TRP A 195 -14.42 -8.35 -14.30
CA TRP A 195 -14.54 -9.32 -15.39
C TRP A 195 -14.68 -10.75 -14.87
N VAL A 196 -13.83 -11.15 -13.95
CA VAL A 196 -13.84 -12.49 -13.32
C VAL A 196 -15.15 -12.73 -12.57
N SER A 197 -15.59 -11.77 -11.76
CA SER A 197 -16.85 -11.86 -11.02
C SER A 197 -18.04 -12.04 -11.95
N THR A 198 -18.10 -11.26 -13.02
CA THR A 198 -19.18 -11.35 -14.01
C THR A 198 -19.14 -12.67 -14.78
N PHE A 199 -17.95 -13.14 -15.16
CA PHE A 199 -17.79 -14.41 -15.85
C PHE A 199 -18.38 -15.57 -15.04
N PHE A 200 -18.02 -15.68 -13.76
CA PHE A 200 -18.55 -16.72 -12.90
C PHE A 200 -20.07 -16.58 -12.65
N ALA A 201 -20.53 -15.35 -12.43
CA ALA A 201 -21.94 -15.08 -12.21
C ALA A 201 -22.79 -15.50 -13.43
N VAL A 202 -22.46 -15.00 -14.63
CA VAL A 202 -23.22 -15.29 -15.84
C VAL A 202 -23.19 -16.78 -16.16
N ARG A 203 -22.03 -17.42 -16.10
CA ARG A 203 -21.86 -18.84 -16.35
C ARG A 203 -22.74 -19.69 -15.41
N ARG A 204 -22.76 -19.36 -14.13
CA ARG A 204 -23.58 -20.05 -13.13
C ARG A 204 -25.07 -19.95 -13.46
N TYR A 205 -25.57 -18.76 -13.81
CA TYR A 205 -26.99 -18.56 -14.05
C TYR A 205 -27.45 -19.08 -15.41
N LEU A 206 -26.61 -19.06 -16.43
CA LEU A 206 -26.94 -19.66 -17.72
C LEU A 206 -27.04 -21.21 -17.64
N ASN A 207 -26.20 -21.85 -16.84
CA ASN A 207 -26.22 -23.30 -16.65
C ASN A 207 -27.41 -23.78 -15.79
N LEU A 208 -27.85 -22.98 -14.81
CA LEU A 208 -29.04 -23.31 -14.01
C LEU A 208 -30.32 -23.34 -14.85
N ASN A 209 -30.45 -22.47 -15.85
CA ASN A 209 -31.59 -22.46 -16.74
C ASN A 209 -31.63 -23.65 -17.73
N GLU A 210 -30.54 -24.36 -17.95
CA GLU A 210 -30.56 -25.60 -18.75
C GLU A 210 -31.25 -26.74 -18.00
N ASN A 211 -31.02 -26.85 -16.69
CA ASN A 211 -31.62 -27.94 -15.90
C ASN A 211 -33.13 -27.77 -15.64
N GLU A 212 -33.66 -26.55 -15.68
CA GLU A 212 -35.09 -26.29 -15.55
C GLU A 212 -35.87 -26.51 -16.88
N LEU A 213 -35.17 -26.67 -18.00
CA LEU A 213 -35.80 -26.95 -19.30
C LEU A 213 -36.03 -28.46 -19.55
N TYR A 214 -35.44 -29.32 -18.74
CA TYR A 214 -35.56 -30.77 -18.83
C TYR A 214 -36.42 -31.43 -17.72
N ASN A 215 -36.98 -30.63 -16.82
CA ASN A 215 -38.02 -31.01 -15.85
C ASN A 215 -39.29 -30.21 -16.11
#